data_ea75d79c4107f90e1a015d86ec4d7dca
#
_entry.id   ea75d79c4107f90e1a015d86ec4d7dca
#
_cell.length_a   1.000
_cell.length_b   1.000
_cell.length_c   1.000
_cell.angle_alpha   90.00
_cell.angle_beta   90.00
_cell.angle_gamma   90.00
#
_symmetry.space_group_name_H-M   'P 1'
#
loop_
_entity.id
_entity.type
_entity.pdbx_description
1 polymer ?
#
loop_
_entity_poly.entity_id
_entity_poly.type
_entity_poly.pdbx_seq_one_letter_code
_entity_poly.pdbx_strand_id
1 'polypeptide(L)'
;PGVEVRPIKQMSGGSSFCEVFFSDVRIPDDLRLGEVGEGWKVATTTLSFERDHSESGGEGSASGGSWKQLLATARMMGVTDDPVMRDKLAKVYIHGRVESYTNRRAADLARSGTPGPEGSLGKLLWTEGMTEVGELIGDILGAKLLADTGEWGTYAWNEHLLGAPGYRIAGGSDEIQRNIVGERVLGLPREPRADSGPWSSIPR
;
A
#
# COMPACT_ATOMS: atom_id res chain seq x y z
N PRO A 1 13.67 -29.39 -4.25
CA PRO A 1 14.97 -29.15 -4.89
C PRO A 1 14.79 -28.16 -6.04
N GLY A 2 15.82 -27.35 -6.32
CA GLY A 2 15.82 -26.41 -7.42
C GLY A 2 15.25 -25.02 -7.12
N VAL A 3 14.79 -24.74 -5.91
CA VAL A 3 14.37 -23.40 -5.48
C VAL A 3 15.41 -22.82 -4.55
N GLU A 4 15.92 -21.64 -4.87
CA GLU A 4 16.81 -20.84 -4.03
C GLU A 4 16.13 -19.50 -3.69
N VAL A 5 16.15 -19.12 -2.41
CA VAL A 5 15.57 -17.87 -1.93
C VAL A 5 16.69 -17.03 -1.33
N ARG A 6 16.86 -15.79 -1.83
CA ARG A 6 17.85 -14.83 -1.34
C ARG A 6 17.13 -13.60 -0.77
N PRO A 7 17.27 -13.30 0.52
CA PRO A 7 16.71 -12.09 1.11
C PRO A 7 17.30 -10.82 0.48
N ILE A 8 16.44 -9.80 0.22
CA ILE A 8 16.86 -8.49 -0.25
C ILE A 8 16.86 -7.53 0.93
N LYS A 9 18.00 -6.87 1.18
CA LYS A 9 18.09 -5.85 2.21
C LYS A 9 17.37 -4.58 1.74
N GLN A 10 16.39 -4.15 2.52
CA GLN A 10 15.59 -2.96 2.28
C GLN A 10 16.23 -1.72 2.89
N MET A 11 15.82 -0.55 2.40
CA MET A 11 16.22 0.77 2.88
C MET A 11 15.83 0.98 4.36
N SER A 12 14.71 0.38 4.78
CA SER A 12 14.26 0.37 6.18
C SER A 12 15.13 -0.48 7.13
N GLY A 13 16.13 -1.21 6.59
CA GLY A 13 16.97 -2.14 7.35
C GLY A 13 16.42 -3.56 7.44
N GLY A 14 15.15 -3.78 7.07
CA GLY A 14 14.52 -5.11 7.01
C GLY A 14 14.95 -5.95 5.81
N SER A 15 14.41 -7.16 5.70
CA SER A 15 14.62 -8.09 4.59
C SER A 15 13.33 -8.88 4.32
N SER A 16 12.22 -8.16 4.18
CA SER A 16 10.89 -8.76 3.96
C SER A 16 10.63 -9.20 2.52
N PHE A 17 11.50 -8.80 1.59
CA PHE A 17 11.46 -9.22 0.19
C PHE A 17 12.60 -10.17 -0.13
N CYS A 18 12.37 -11.04 -1.12
CA CYS A 18 13.33 -12.02 -1.53
C CYS A 18 13.41 -12.08 -3.07
N GLU A 19 14.60 -12.42 -3.58
CA GLU A 19 14.75 -12.98 -4.90
C GLU A 19 14.51 -14.49 -4.82
N VAL A 20 13.79 -15.04 -5.79
CA VAL A 20 13.51 -16.47 -5.86
C VAL A 20 13.99 -16.99 -7.21
N PHE A 21 14.87 -17.97 -7.18
CA PHE A 21 15.41 -18.60 -8.37
C PHE A 21 14.87 -20.02 -8.49
N PHE A 22 14.47 -20.39 -9.70
CA PHE A 22 13.97 -21.71 -10.03
C PHE A 22 14.93 -22.35 -11.05
N SER A 23 15.53 -23.49 -10.70
CA SER A 23 16.45 -24.24 -11.56
C SER A 23 15.95 -25.65 -11.69
N ASP A 24 15.46 -26.01 -12.87
CA ASP A 24 14.92 -27.34 -13.21
C ASP A 24 13.84 -27.85 -12.21
N VAL A 25 13.05 -26.93 -11.65
CA VAL A 25 11.96 -27.27 -10.72
C VAL A 25 10.87 -28.01 -11.48
N ARG A 26 10.53 -29.21 -11.02
CA ARG A 26 9.42 -30.01 -11.56
C ARG A 26 8.28 -30.04 -10.55
N ILE A 27 7.10 -29.67 -11.00
CA ILE A 27 5.86 -29.69 -10.23
C ILE A 27 4.90 -30.66 -10.91
N PRO A 28 4.30 -31.63 -10.17
CA PRO A 28 3.26 -32.50 -10.71
C PRO A 28 2.09 -31.69 -11.26
N ASP A 29 1.49 -32.17 -12.38
CA ASP A 29 0.43 -31.43 -13.06
C ASP A 29 -0.88 -31.37 -12.26
N ASP A 30 -1.09 -32.28 -11.33
CA ASP A 30 -2.22 -32.29 -10.39
C ASP A 30 -2.19 -31.12 -9.39
N LEU A 31 -1.04 -30.43 -9.25
CA LEU A 31 -0.89 -29.20 -8.48
C LEU A 31 -1.14 -27.93 -9.31
N ARG A 32 -1.45 -28.05 -10.59
CA ARG A 32 -1.77 -26.92 -11.45
C ARG A 32 -3.10 -26.29 -11.06
N LEU A 33 -3.12 -24.98 -10.98
CA LEU A 33 -4.33 -24.19 -10.78
C LEU A 33 -4.93 -23.77 -12.12
N GLY A 34 -6.18 -24.14 -12.37
CA GLY A 34 -6.91 -23.83 -13.58
C GLY A 34 -6.50 -24.68 -14.80
N GLU A 35 -7.12 -24.41 -15.95
CA GLU A 35 -6.87 -25.11 -17.19
C GLU A 35 -5.62 -24.62 -17.90
N VAL A 36 -5.08 -25.45 -18.81
CA VAL A 36 -3.93 -25.04 -19.63
C VAL A 36 -4.30 -23.81 -20.48
N GLY A 37 -3.49 -22.75 -20.39
CA GLY A 37 -3.75 -21.50 -21.09
C GLY A 37 -4.52 -20.46 -20.27
N GLU A 38 -5.08 -20.78 -19.12
CA GLU A 38 -5.84 -19.87 -18.25
C GLU A 38 -5.00 -19.17 -17.16
N GLY A 39 -3.67 -19.25 -17.21
CA GLY A 39 -2.79 -18.69 -16.19
C GLY A 39 -3.03 -17.19 -15.90
N TRP A 40 -3.38 -16.40 -16.92
CA TRP A 40 -3.72 -14.98 -16.72
C TRP A 40 -4.98 -14.80 -15.86
N LYS A 41 -5.99 -15.62 -16.07
CA LYS A 41 -7.22 -15.62 -15.27
C LYS A 41 -6.93 -15.98 -13.81
N VAL A 42 -6.11 -17.02 -13.58
CA VAL A 42 -5.68 -17.43 -12.23
C VAL A 42 -4.94 -16.30 -11.55
N ALA A 43 -3.94 -15.71 -12.20
CA ALA A 43 -3.14 -14.60 -11.65
C ALA A 43 -4.01 -13.38 -11.31
N THR A 44 -4.91 -12.96 -12.20
CA THR A 44 -5.80 -11.81 -11.96
C THR A 44 -6.81 -12.08 -10.85
N THR A 45 -7.27 -13.32 -10.69
CA THR A 45 -8.12 -13.71 -9.57
C THR A 45 -7.35 -13.58 -8.25
N THR A 46 -6.14 -14.13 -8.15
CA THR A 46 -5.28 -14.00 -6.97
C THR A 46 -5.05 -12.53 -6.60
N LEU A 47 -4.68 -11.70 -7.58
CA LEU A 47 -4.47 -10.26 -7.37
C LEU A 47 -5.75 -9.51 -6.95
N SER A 48 -6.94 -10.00 -7.29
CA SER A 48 -8.19 -9.38 -6.85
C SER A 48 -8.45 -9.61 -5.36
N PHE A 49 -8.12 -10.80 -4.86
CA PHE A 49 -8.22 -11.12 -3.43
C PHE A 49 -7.12 -10.46 -2.60
N GLU A 50 -5.90 -10.33 -3.13
CA GLU A 50 -4.82 -9.62 -2.46
C GLU A 50 -5.16 -8.15 -2.17
N ARG A 51 -6.04 -7.53 -2.96
CA ARG A 51 -6.51 -6.15 -2.77
C ARG A 51 -7.67 -6.02 -1.78
N ASP A 52 -8.20 -7.13 -1.30
CA ASP A 52 -9.24 -7.12 -0.27
C ASP A 52 -8.61 -6.95 1.12
N HIS A 53 -8.41 -5.70 1.52
CA HIS A 53 -7.92 -5.33 2.85
C HIS A 53 -9.03 -5.28 3.90
N SER A 54 -10.22 -5.84 3.61
CA SER A 54 -11.38 -5.79 4.52
C SER A 54 -11.13 -6.48 5.87
N GLU A 55 -10.21 -7.46 5.90
CA GLU A 55 -9.81 -8.13 7.13
C GLU A 55 -8.68 -7.43 7.91
N SER A 56 -7.94 -6.51 7.27
CA SER A 56 -6.85 -5.77 7.91
C SER A 56 -7.30 -4.47 8.62
N GLY A 57 -8.60 -4.22 8.68
CA GLY A 57 -9.23 -3.04 9.31
C GLY A 57 -9.19 -3.02 10.85
N GLY A 58 -8.22 -3.65 11.49
CA GLY A 58 -7.92 -3.43 12.90
C GLY A 58 -7.24 -2.09 13.11
N GLU A 59 -7.64 -1.34 14.14
CA GLU A 59 -6.94 -0.15 14.64
C GLU A 59 -5.49 -0.50 15.02
N GLY A 60 -4.60 -0.56 14.07
CA GLY A 60 -3.19 -0.89 14.32
C GLY A 60 -2.59 -1.79 13.27
N SER A 61 -2.61 -1.38 12.01
CA SER A 61 -1.63 -1.90 11.08
C SER A 61 -0.24 -1.66 11.67
N ALA A 62 0.50 -2.75 11.89
CA ALA A 62 1.80 -2.73 12.54
C ALA A 62 2.89 -1.93 11.80
N SER A 63 2.55 -1.34 10.66
CA SER A 63 3.46 -0.59 9.80
C SER A 63 3.65 0.88 10.20
N GLY A 64 3.27 1.24 11.41
CA GLY A 64 3.59 2.56 11.95
C GLY A 64 2.51 3.62 11.70
N GLY A 65 2.38 4.53 12.65
CA GLY A 65 1.78 5.82 12.40
C GLY A 65 0.27 5.92 12.60
N SER A 66 -0.30 5.24 13.59
CA SER A 66 -1.69 5.56 13.94
C SER A 66 -1.81 7.04 14.33
N TRP A 67 -2.96 7.64 14.02
CA TRP A 67 -3.28 9.02 14.47
C TRP A 67 -3.01 9.24 15.96
N LYS A 68 -3.32 8.24 16.80
CA LYS A 68 -3.08 8.32 18.25
C LYS A 68 -1.59 8.47 18.57
N GLN A 69 -0.73 7.72 17.91
CA GLN A 69 0.73 7.80 18.08
C GLN A 69 1.27 9.14 17.55
N LEU A 70 0.83 9.57 16.38
CA LEU A 70 1.22 10.86 15.80
C LEU A 70 0.86 12.03 16.74
N LEU A 71 -0.37 12.05 17.25
CA LEU A 71 -0.83 13.08 18.18
C LEU A 71 -0.05 13.01 19.52
N ALA A 72 0.26 11.82 20.03
CA ALA A 72 1.06 11.66 21.22
C ALA A 72 2.48 12.21 21.02
N THR A 73 3.11 11.93 19.86
CA THR A 73 4.42 12.47 19.52
C THR A 73 4.37 14.00 19.40
N ALA A 74 3.37 14.56 18.73
CA ALA A 74 3.19 16.01 18.63
C ALA A 74 3.04 16.70 19.99
N ARG A 75 2.29 16.08 20.90
CA ARG A 75 2.13 16.58 22.28
C ARG A 75 3.45 16.50 23.06
N MET A 76 4.16 15.38 22.96
CA MET A 76 5.47 15.20 23.60
C MET A 76 6.48 16.25 23.14
N MET A 77 6.45 16.58 21.84
CA MET A 77 7.30 17.61 21.24
C MET A 77 6.83 19.04 21.52
N GLY A 78 5.67 19.24 22.13
CA GLY A 78 5.14 20.56 22.49
C GLY A 78 4.69 21.41 21.30
N VAL A 79 4.42 20.79 20.14
CA VAL A 79 4.08 21.53 18.90
C VAL A 79 2.59 21.69 18.66
N THR A 80 1.75 21.18 19.55
CA THR A 80 0.28 21.22 19.40
C THR A 80 -0.34 22.60 19.54
N ASP A 81 0.37 23.58 20.09
CA ASP A 81 -0.10 24.96 20.24
C ASP A 81 0.25 25.84 19.03
N ASP A 82 1.14 25.38 18.15
CA ASP A 82 1.42 26.04 16.88
C ASP A 82 0.21 25.91 15.93
N PRO A 83 -0.37 27.01 15.46
CA PRO A 83 -1.54 26.98 14.58
C PRO A 83 -1.28 26.29 13.24
N VAL A 84 -0.07 26.39 12.70
CA VAL A 84 0.34 25.71 11.44
C VAL A 84 0.40 24.19 11.65
N MET A 85 1.01 23.77 12.76
CA MET A 85 1.09 22.37 13.12
C MET A 85 -0.31 21.76 13.39
N ARG A 86 -1.19 22.53 14.05
CA ARG A 86 -2.57 22.11 14.27
C ARG A 86 -3.34 21.91 12.97
N ASP A 87 -3.15 22.79 11.97
CA ASP A 87 -3.77 22.64 10.65
C ASP A 87 -3.28 21.36 9.95
N LYS A 88 -1.97 21.12 9.98
CA LYS A 88 -1.38 19.88 9.42
C LYS A 88 -1.91 18.62 10.12
N LEU A 89 -1.96 18.62 11.45
CA LEU A 89 -2.52 17.54 12.24
C LEU A 89 -4.02 17.31 11.91
N ALA A 90 -4.79 18.37 11.75
CA ALA A 90 -6.19 18.26 11.38
C ALA A 90 -6.38 17.66 9.98
N LYS A 91 -5.53 18.01 9.01
CA LYS A 91 -5.57 17.44 7.65
C LYS A 91 -5.32 15.93 7.65
N VAL A 92 -4.27 15.47 8.33
CA VAL A 92 -3.98 14.03 8.46
C VAL A 92 -5.13 13.30 9.18
N TYR A 93 -5.72 13.91 10.22
CA TYR A 93 -6.89 13.33 10.87
C TYR A 93 -8.08 13.20 9.92
N ILE A 94 -8.40 14.26 9.16
CA ILE A 94 -9.48 14.26 8.16
C ILE A 94 -9.21 13.19 7.10
N HIS A 95 -7.99 13.10 6.59
CA HIS A 95 -7.60 12.08 5.61
C HIS A 95 -7.89 10.66 6.14
N GLY A 96 -7.42 10.34 7.34
CA GLY A 96 -7.67 9.03 7.95
C GLY A 96 -9.17 8.76 8.21
N ARG A 97 -9.97 9.79 8.48
CA ARG A 97 -11.44 9.64 8.60
C ARG A 97 -12.08 9.35 7.24
N VAL A 98 -11.65 10.04 6.19
CA VAL A 98 -12.13 9.80 4.81
C VAL A 98 -11.78 8.39 4.37
N GLU A 99 -10.53 7.96 4.59
CA GLU A 99 -10.09 6.59 4.33
C GLU A 99 -10.99 5.56 5.04
N SER A 100 -11.20 5.73 6.34
CA SER A 100 -12.05 4.84 7.15
C SER A 100 -13.49 4.74 6.60
N TYR A 101 -14.10 5.86 6.20
CA TYR A 101 -15.45 5.84 5.63
C TYR A 101 -15.48 5.22 4.23
N THR A 102 -14.46 5.45 3.43
CA THR A 102 -14.32 4.85 2.09
C THR A 102 -14.19 3.32 2.19
N ASN A 103 -13.33 2.84 3.09
CA ASN A 103 -13.14 1.40 3.32
C ASN A 103 -14.43 0.75 3.86
N ARG A 104 -15.15 1.42 4.78
CA ARG A 104 -16.45 0.95 5.25
C ARG A 104 -17.47 0.84 4.13
N ARG A 105 -17.55 1.84 3.25
CA ARG A 105 -18.43 1.81 2.07
C ARG A 105 -18.07 0.64 1.15
N ALA A 106 -16.78 0.42 0.87
CA ALA A 106 -16.33 -0.69 0.04
C ALA A 106 -16.71 -2.05 0.66
N ALA A 107 -16.53 -2.21 1.97
CA ALA A 107 -16.93 -3.41 2.70
C ALA A 107 -18.44 -3.64 2.68
N ASP A 108 -19.25 -2.59 2.79
CA ASP A 108 -20.71 -2.69 2.73
C ASP A 108 -21.17 -3.12 1.32
N LEU A 109 -20.52 -2.63 0.26
CA LEU A 109 -20.78 -3.06 -1.11
C LEU A 109 -20.36 -4.51 -1.34
N ALA A 110 -19.21 -4.93 -0.83
CA ALA A 110 -18.71 -6.31 -0.95
C ALA A 110 -19.62 -7.36 -0.27
N ARG A 111 -20.33 -7.00 0.81
CA ARG A 111 -21.29 -7.89 1.46
C ARG A 111 -22.49 -8.25 0.58
N SER A 112 -22.80 -7.44 -0.41
CA SER A 112 -23.88 -7.68 -1.36
C SER A 112 -23.43 -8.42 -2.63
N GLY A 113 -22.15 -8.76 -2.76
CA GLY A 113 -21.60 -9.41 -3.96
C GLY A 113 -20.10 -9.66 -3.89
N THR A 114 -19.48 -9.78 -5.05
CA THR A 114 -18.01 -9.91 -5.17
C THR A 114 -17.34 -8.56 -4.90
N PRO A 115 -16.18 -8.53 -4.21
CA PRO A 115 -15.41 -7.30 -4.04
C PRO A 115 -15.17 -6.59 -5.38
N GLY A 116 -15.51 -5.31 -5.42
CA GLY A 116 -15.45 -4.49 -6.61
C GLY A 116 -14.14 -3.66 -6.72
N PRO A 117 -14.08 -2.76 -7.71
CA PRO A 117 -12.91 -1.88 -7.90
C PRO A 117 -12.78 -0.81 -6.80
N GLU A 118 -13.73 -0.70 -5.90
CA GLU A 118 -13.74 0.28 -4.80
C GLU A 118 -12.58 0.08 -3.82
N GLY A 119 -12.05 -1.14 -3.69
CA GLY A 119 -10.83 -1.42 -2.93
C GLY A 119 -9.62 -0.61 -3.39
N SER A 120 -9.58 -0.25 -4.68
CA SER A 120 -8.53 0.63 -5.24
C SER A 120 -8.54 2.04 -4.64
N LEU A 121 -9.71 2.58 -4.26
CA LEU A 121 -9.81 3.86 -3.55
C LEU A 121 -9.21 3.78 -2.15
N GLY A 122 -9.51 2.71 -1.42
CA GLY A 122 -8.96 2.47 -0.09
C GLY A 122 -7.43 2.38 -0.12
N LYS A 123 -6.89 1.65 -1.11
CA LYS A 123 -5.44 1.53 -1.28
C LYS A 123 -4.78 2.89 -1.57
N LEU A 124 -5.34 3.69 -2.46
CA LEU A 124 -4.81 5.03 -2.76
C LEU A 124 -4.83 5.94 -1.52
N LEU A 125 -5.97 6.04 -0.83
CA LEU A 125 -6.09 6.85 0.37
C LEU A 125 -5.09 6.39 1.45
N TRP A 126 -4.96 5.09 1.65
CA TRP A 126 -4.02 4.56 2.63
C TRP A 126 -2.57 4.96 2.30
N THR A 127 -2.12 4.77 1.06
CA THR A 127 -0.72 5.07 0.68
C THR A 127 -0.42 6.56 0.61
N GLU A 128 -1.39 7.39 0.25
CA GLU A 128 -1.31 8.85 0.33
C GLU A 128 -1.23 9.30 1.80
N GLY A 129 -2.08 8.73 2.68
CA GLY A 129 -2.06 9.00 4.11
C GLY A 129 -0.74 8.62 4.78
N MET A 130 -0.12 7.49 4.39
CA MET A 130 1.21 7.12 4.88
C MET A 130 2.27 8.16 4.50
N THR A 131 2.21 8.71 3.30
CA THR A 131 3.12 9.78 2.86
C THR A 131 2.90 11.05 3.69
N GLU A 132 1.64 11.49 3.85
CA GLU A 132 1.30 12.68 4.65
C GLU A 132 1.74 12.54 6.12
N VAL A 133 1.55 11.36 6.72
CA VAL A 133 2.05 11.06 8.07
C VAL A 133 3.56 11.14 8.12
N GLY A 134 4.27 10.59 7.13
CA GLY A 134 5.73 10.64 7.03
C GLY A 134 6.26 12.08 6.95
N GLU A 135 5.64 12.91 6.12
CA GLU A 135 5.99 14.33 6.00
C GLU A 135 5.75 15.08 7.32
N LEU A 136 4.58 14.89 7.92
CA LEU A 136 4.22 15.57 9.16
C LEU A 136 5.11 15.14 10.33
N ILE A 137 5.46 13.87 10.43
CA ILE A 137 6.37 13.41 11.49
C ILE A 137 7.79 13.99 11.31
N GLY A 138 8.22 14.17 10.06
CA GLY A 138 9.45 14.89 9.73
C GLY A 138 9.43 16.33 10.27
N ASP A 139 8.33 17.04 10.09
CA ASP A 139 8.15 18.39 10.61
C ASP A 139 8.11 18.43 12.15
N ILE A 140 7.51 17.42 12.79
CA ILE A 140 7.38 17.34 14.25
C ILE A 140 8.73 17.02 14.90
N LEU A 141 9.45 16.02 14.38
CA LEU A 141 10.66 15.49 15.00
C LEU A 141 11.95 16.18 14.52
N GLY A 142 11.95 16.70 13.29
CA GLY A 142 13.15 17.30 12.70
C GLY A 142 14.36 16.36 12.77
N ALA A 143 15.47 16.84 13.33
CA ALA A 143 16.71 16.06 13.45
C ALA A 143 16.56 14.78 14.33
N LYS A 144 15.61 14.75 15.23
CA LYS A 144 15.35 13.57 16.09
C LYS A 144 14.81 12.37 15.29
N LEU A 145 14.27 12.59 14.10
CA LEU A 145 13.87 11.52 13.19
C LEU A 145 15.08 10.76 12.63
N LEU A 146 16.22 11.44 12.47
CA LEU A 146 17.39 10.93 11.77
C LEU A 146 18.37 10.17 12.67
N ALA A 147 18.27 10.32 13.98
CA ALA A 147 19.20 9.73 14.92
C ALA A 147 18.46 8.93 16.00
N ASP A 148 18.96 7.72 16.27
CA ASP A 148 18.54 6.97 17.43
C ASP A 148 19.21 7.56 18.70
N THR A 149 18.45 8.38 19.41
CA THR A 149 18.88 9.02 20.65
C THR A 149 18.48 8.22 21.89
N GLY A 150 17.79 7.09 21.71
CA GLY A 150 17.16 6.32 22.79
C GLY A 150 15.92 6.98 23.39
N GLU A 151 15.51 8.15 22.91
CA GLU A 151 14.27 8.81 23.33
C GLU A 151 13.07 8.08 22.75
N TRP A 152 12.03 7.89 23.58
CA TRP A 152 10.82 7.24 23.15
C TRP A 152 10.16 7.93 21.96
N GLY A 153 9.74 7.13 20.96
CA GLY A 153 8.90 7.57 19.84
C GLY A 153 9.62 8.38 18.76
N THR A 154 10.94 8.52 18.81
CA THR A 154 11.69 9.28 17.80
C THR A 154 12.11 8.39 16.63
N TYR A 155 13.11 7.54 16.82
CA TYR A 155 13.68 6.72 15.75
C TYR A 155 12.70 5.69 15.16
N ALA A 156 11.71 5.23 15.92
CA ALA A 156 10.72 4.26 15.47
C ALA A 156 9.92 4.72 14.22
N TRP A 157 9.80 6.02 14.01
CA TRP A 157 9.15 6.58 12.82
C TRP A 157 9.95 6.42 11.52
N ASN A 158 11.23 6.09 11.61
CA ASN A 158 12.05 5.83 10.42
C ASN A 158 11.55 4.64 9.61
N GLU A 159 11.10 3.58 10.28
CA GLU A 159 10.52 2.42 9.58
C GLU A 159 9.30 2.82 8.75
N HIS A 160 8.43 3.66 9.33
CA HIS A 160 7.29 4.21 8.60
C HIS A 160 7.73 5.06 7.41
N LEU A 161 8.62 6.03 7.63
CA LEU A 161 9.08 6.95 6.61
C LEU A 161 9.77 6.23 5.44
N LEU A 162 10.66 5.27 5.74
CA LEU A 162 11.42 4.53 4.74
C LEU A 162 10.59 3.41 4.08
N GLY A 163 9.54 2.93 4.74
CA GLY A 163 8.63 1.90 4.22
C GLY A 163 7.51 2.46 3.34
N ALA A 164 7.03 3.67 3.62
CA ALA A 164 5.88 4.27 2.94
C ALA A 164 5.99 4.27 1.40
N PRO A 165 7.13 4.61 0.77
CA PRO A 165 7.27 4.55 -0.68
C PRO A 165 7.05 3.16 -1.27
N GLY A 166 7.44 2.10 -0.56
CA GLY A 166 7.25 0.71 -1.01
C GLY A 166 5.78 0.33 -1.13
N TYR A 167 4.94 0.80 -0.21
CA TYR A 167 3.50 0.53 -0.25
C TYR A 167 2.78 1.20 -1.41
N ARG A 168 3.32 2.29 -1.96
CA ARG A 168 2.77 2.92 -3.17
C ARG A 168 2.94 2.08 -4.43
N ILE A 169 3.81 1.08 -4.39
CA ILE A 169 4.08 0.14 -5.49
C ILE A 169 3.40 -1.21 -5.22
N ALA A 170 3.44 -1.70 -3.98
CA ALA A 170 2.89 -2.98 -3.57
C ALA A 170 1.37 -3.05 -3.82
N GLY A 171 0.86 -4.23 -4.16
CA GLY A 171 -0.58 -4.45 -4.43
C GLY A 171 -1.10 -3.70 -5.66
N GLY A 172 -0.21 -3.29 -6.58
CA GLY A 172 -0.45 -2.43 -7.73
C GLY A 172 -0.11 -0.97 -7.46
N SER A 173 0.69 -0.37 -8.36
CA SER A 173 1.14 1.01 -8.19
C SER A 173 -0.03 2.00 -8.13
N ASP A 174 0.22 3.18 -7.56
CA ASP A 174 -0.79 4.24 -7.46
C ASP A 174 -1.37 4.60 -8.84
N GLU A 175 -0.56 4.55 -9.92
CA GLU A 175 -1.00 4.79 -11.30
C GLU A 175 -1.98 3.72 -11.76
N ILE A 176 -1.68 2.44 -11.49
CA ILE A 176 -2.58 1.32 -11.80
C ILE A 176 -3.89 1.46 -11.00
N GLN A 177 -3.83 1.84 -9.73
CA GLN A 177 -5.03 2.04 -8.93
C GLN A 177 -5.88 3.20 -9.47
N ARG A 178 -5.24 4.33 -9.88
CA ARG A 178 -5.95 5.46 -10.53
C ARG A 178 -6.62 5.05 -11.84
N ASN A 179 -5.96 4.23 -12.66
CA ASN A 179 -6.57 3.69 -13.88
C ASN A 179 -7.80 2.83 -13.56
N ILE A 180 -7.70 1.94 -12.56
CA ILE A 180 -8.84 1.12 -12.13
C ILE A 180 -10.00 2.00 -11.64
N VAL A 181 -9.72 3.02 -10.83
CA VAL A 181 -10.74 3.97 -10.35
C VAL A 181 -11.36 4.72 -11.52
N GLY A 182 -10.55 5.28 -12.41
CA GLY A 182 -11.01 6.01 -13.59
C GLY A 182 -11.92 5.18 -14.48
N GLU A 183 -11.45 3.99 -14.88
CA GLU A 183 -12.16 3.14 -15.82
C GLU A 183 -13.36 2.42 -15.22
N ARG A 184 -13.23 1.87 -14.01
CA ARG A 184 -14.22 0.93 -13.45
C ARG A 184 -15.14 1.53 -12.42
N VAL A 185 -14.71 2.58 -11.70
CA VAL A 185 -15.55 3.29 -10.71
C VAL A 185 -16.23 4.49 -11.34
N LEU A 186 -15.48 5.30 -12.10
CA LEU A 186 -15.98 6.51 -12.71
C LEU A 186 -16.52 6.32 -14.15
N GLY A 187 -16.26 5.16 -14.77
CA GLY A 187 -16.71 4.87 -16.13
C GLY A 187 -16.03 5.70 -17.24
N LEU A 188 -14.83 6.22 -16.95
CA LEU A 188 -14.05 6.98 -17.93
C LEU A 188 -13.56 6.06 -19.06
N PRO A 189 -13.38 6.58 -20.30
CA PRO A 189 -12.83 5.81 -21.39
C PRO A 189 -11.39 5.36 -21.06
N ARG A 190 -11.06 4.17 -21.55
CA ARG A 190 -9.69 3.66 -21.42
C ARG A 190 -8.73 4.50 -22.22
N GLU A 191 -7.51 4.63 -21.69
CA GLU A 191 -6.42 5.24 -22.44
C GLU A 191 -6.12 4.43 -23.72
N PRO A 192 -5.89 5.11 -24.86
CA PRO A 192 -5.49 4.43 -26.09
C PRO A 192 -4.20 3.62 -25.86
N ARG A 193 -4.25 2.33 -26.18
CA ARG A 193 -3.13 1.42 -25.98
C ARG A 193 -2.44 1.13 -27.31
N ALA A 194 -1.17 1.53 -27.41
CA ALA A 194 -0.31 1.18 -28.54
C ALA A 194 0.10 -0.30 -28.56
N ASP A 195 -0.02 -0.96 -27.40
CA ASP A 195 0.36 -2.36 -27.16
C ASP A 195 -0.82 -3.35 -27.26
N SER A 196 -1.91 -2.94 -27.90
CA SER A 196 -3.06 -3.81 -28.12
C SER A 196 -2.83 -4.71 -29.33
N GLY A 197 -2.88 -6.05 -29.13
CA GLY A 197 -2.73 -7.03 -30.20
C GLY A 197 -1.64 -8.07 -29.91
N PRO A 198 -1.35 -8.97 -30.86
CA PRO A 198 -0.27 -9.92 -30.74
C PRO A 198 1.07 -9.21 -30.57
N TRP A 199 1.92 -9.70 -29.68
CA TRP A 199 3.23 -9.09 -29.39
C TRP A 199 4.08 -8.80 -30.63
N SER A 200 3.98 -9.67 -31.65
CA SER A 200 4.68 -9.48 -32.94
C SER A 200 4.23 -8.27 -33.77
N SER A 201 3.05 -7.72 -33.50
CA SER A 201 2.48 -6.56 -34.19
C SER A 201 2.59 -5.24 -33.40
N ILE A 202 3.13 -5.28 -32.17
CA ILE A 202 3.33 -4.10 -31.35
C ILE A 202 4.49 -3.26 -31.90
N PRO A 203 4.31 -1.96 -32.19
CA PRO A 203 5.39 -1.07 -32.61
C PRO A 203 6.53 -1.05 -31.58
N ARG A 204 7.77 -1.11 -32.03
CA ARG A 204 8.97 -1.04 -31.20
C ARG A 204 9.51 0.37 -31.15
#